data_cbdfae07f04f815b23247c750e26b602
#
_entry.id   cbdfae07f04f815b23247c750e26b602
#
_cell.length_a   1.000
_cell.length_b   1.000
_cell.length_c   1.000
_cell.angle_alpha   90.00
_cell.angle_beta   90.00
_cell.angle_gamma   90.00
#
_symmetry.space_group_name_H-M   'P 1'
#
loop_
_entity.id
_entity.type
_entity.pdbx_description
1 polymer ?
#
loop_
_entity_poly.entity_id
_entity_poly.type
_entity_poly.pdbx_seq_one_letter_code
_entity_poly.pdbx_strand_id
1 'polypeptide(L)'
;MITVTSQPLGIESSSDPIVPPIPLSDCLNFCLEPDIADVFLTTGMKPKIVFVIPFTCTVPGDGTAFKIWGYDFTIESAQPFTSTSFKVETVGLFTAINLANMLYSNVFFKRAGTVTSFVIVGSTFEMTFTWNDCREQINFTGANMDLAVFGTIGGSATETNGVSPVYVDAYRIVVNAVRYQDATTTFYDLGALVGMEAEKLCDTVGTVCVDIRPDVAADLFTMLPPLTYDSFISTIDNGRSMMRFYSLQYGWTYRENCVAKSGTIARAKKILVLNAAFDVDDPYQMRRYWYNHPEGLPPGQFVPDYLTTQPKKIPLCRDSFKWLWLLNAWQDDWPQYALVARFVLYAADGTITDIVTHVANDPLTMGSSHYQAVCFNASPRHISDIIGADMTGVVAYEVQVVGTDPLDYGDVWFNASEYLRFEICDACCDDSTDLYFLSPTGSIDTIVVRVDSLETLQSGGEEIRVNIPCGTDRVDRAAYGGRTLVATRVYQKMKMSVQIPRSADWELWVKHLRQSPQRWVRVTDQSGGYIAKKIIIDAGGITSRKSGEGTIVEITGYLQDVPTQEANDKRL
;
A
#
# COMPACT_ATOMS: atom_id res chain seq x y z
N MET A 1 23.93 5.38 -11.99
CA MET A 1 23.26 4.09 -11.60
C MET A 1 22.50 4.34 -10.30
N ILE A 2 21.40 3.62 -10.03
CA ILE A 2 20.74 3.69 -8.72
C ILE A 2 21.04 2.40 -7.96
N THR A 3 21.42 2.52 -6.71
CA THR A 3 21.74 1.39 -5.85
C THR A 3 20.71 1.30 -4.72
N VAL A 4 20.25 0.09 -4.40
CA VAL A 4 19.41 -0.14 -3.21
C VAL A 4 20.35 -0.25 -2.01
N THR A 5 20.29 0.72 -1.11
CA THR A 5 21.14 0.77 0.09
C THR A 5 20.51 0.07 1.30
N SER A 6 19.18 0.02 1.34
CA SER A 6 18.42 -0.68 2.37
C SER A 6 17.09 -1.15 1.82
N GLN A 7 16.69 -2.35 2.20
CA GLN A 7 15.36 -2.90 1.90
C GLN A 7 14.98 -3.95 2.95
N PRO A 8 13.70 -4.32 3.07
CA PRO A 8 13.28 -5.46 3.87
C PRO A 8 13.89 -6.77 3.36
N LEU A 9 13.95 -7.79 4.21
CA LEU A 9 14.44 -9.11 3.83
C LEU A 9 13.63 -9.65 2.64
N GLY A 10 14.34 -10.06 1.58
CA GLY A 10 13.71 -10.50 0.34
C GLY A 10 14.56 -11.48 -0.42
N ILE A 11 13.97 -12.08 -1.46
CA ILE A 11 14.60 -13.07 -2.35
C ILE A 11 14.85 -12.46 -3.73
N GLU A 12 15.97 -12.80 -4.33
CA GLU A 12 16.30 -12.42 -5.72
C GLU A 12 15.90 -13.50 -6.71
N SER A 13 16.15 -14.75 -6.34
CA SER A 13 15.91 -15.92 -7.18
C SER A 13 15.21 -17.04 -6.40
N SER A 14 14.72 -18.05 -7.11
CA SER A 14 14.11 -19.24 -6.50
C SER A 14 15.11 -20.09 -5.71
N SER A 15 16.41 -19.88 -5.90
CA SER A 15 17.47 -20.58 -5.16
C SER A 15 17.86 -19.86 -3.85
N ASP A 16 17.33 -18.69 -3.59
CA ASP A 16 17.60 -17.99 -2.34
C ASP A 16 16.91 -18.67 -1.15
N PRO A 17 17.51 -18.59 0.05
CA PRO A 17 16.88 -19.11 1.25
C PRO A 17 15.49 -18.49 1.44
N ILE A 18 14.55 -19.31 1.90
CA ILE A 18 13.20 -18.89 2.24
C ILE A 18 13.27 -17.86 3.36
N VAL A 19 12.66 -16.71 3.14
CA VAL A 19 12.52 -15.67 4.15
C VAL A 19 11.10 -15.66 4.70
N PRO A 20 10.92 -15.41 6.01
CA PRO A 20 9.61 -15.31 6.60
C PRO A 20 8.82 -14.15 5.99
N PRO A 21 7.49 -14.27 5.87
CA PRO A 21 6.67 -13.16 5.42
C PRO A 21 6.77 -11.98 6.40
N ILE A 22 6.73 -10.79 5.85
CA ILE A 22 6.77 -9.54 6.60
C ILE A 22 5.33 -9.14 6.90
N PRO A 23 4.96 -8.92 8.17
CA PRO A 23 3.64 -8.38 8.51
C PRO A 23 3.43 -7.00 7.87
N LEU A 24 2.23 -6.72 7.42
CA LEU A 24 1.89 -5.40 6.84
C LEU A 24 2.06 -4.26 7.84
N SER A 25 2.02 -4.54 9.15
CA SER A 25 2.33 -3.56 10.20
C SER A 25 3.79 -3.13 10.22
N ASP A 26 4.69 -3.94 9.67
CA ASP A 26 6.12 -3.66 9.70
C ASP A 26 6.52 -2.63 8.64
N CYS A 27 7.74 -2.16 8.73
CA CYS A 27 8.28 -1.17 7.82
C CYS A 27 8.63 -1.81 6.46
N LEU A 28 7.98 -1.34 5.39
CA LEU A 28 8.25 -1.79 4.01
C LEU A 28 9.03 -0.72 3.22
N ASN A 29 10.10 -0.20 3.82
CA ASN A 29 10.92 0.85 3.23
C ASN A 29 12.01 0.29 2.32
N PHE A 30 12.09 0.84 1.11
CA PHE A 30 13.18 0.66 0.17
C PHE A 30 13.95 1.97 0.08
N CYS A 31 15.23 1.95 0.42
CA CYS A 31 16.08 3.14 0.34
C CYS A 31 16.98 3.03 -0.89
N LEU A 32 16.93 4.04 -1.74
CA LEU A 32 17.61 4.14 -3.02
C LEU A 32 18.62 5.27 -2.96
N GLU A 33 19.83 5.00 -3.40
CA GLU A 33 20.88 6.00 -3.55
C GLU A 33 21.24 6.13 -5.04
N PRO A 34 20.99 7.29 -5.66
CA PRO A 34 21.43 7.52 -7.02
C PRO A 34 22.95 7.75 -7.04
N ASP A 35 23.63 7.04 -7.91
CA ASP A 35 24.99 7.37 -8.26
C ASP A 35 24.96 8.56 -9.22
N ILE A 36 25.06 9.74 -8.64
CA ILE A 36 24.94 11.01 -9.36
C ILE A 36 26.21 11.32 -10.13
N ALA A 37 27.34 10.73 -9.75
CA ALA A 37 28.62 11.04 -10.37
C ALA A 37 28.62 10.79 -11.88
N ASP A 38 28.00 9.70 -12.33
CA ASP A 38 27.90 9.39 -13.76
C ASP A 38 26.95 10.32 -14.54
N VAL A 39 25.98 10.92 -13.85
CA VAL A 39 24.97 11.79 -14.48
C VAL A 39 25.46 13.24 -14.55
N PHE A 40 26.27 13.68 -13.58
CA PHE A 40 26.73 15.05 -13.48
C PHE A 40 28.12 15.30 -14.07
N LEU A 41 28.94 14.29 -14.31
CA LEU A 41 30.25 14.45 -14.97
C LEU A 41 30.14 14.88 -16.44
N THR A 42 28.97 14.71 -17.05
CA THR A 42 28.67 15.18 -18.42
C THR A 42 27.77 16.43 -18.42
N THR A 43 27.43 16.97 -17.27
CA THR A 43 26.61 18.17 -17.19
C THR A 43 27.43 19.38 -17.54
N GLY A 44 27.28 19.86 -18.74
CA GLY A 44 27.66 21.20 -19.08
C GLY A 44 27.01 22.20 -18.12
N MET A 45 27.75 23.23 -17.74
CA MET A 45 27.17 24.34 -17.01
C MET A 45 26.01 24.92 -17.83
N LYS A 46 24.97 25.38 -17.15
CA LYS A 46 23.87 26.12 -17.81
C LYS A 46 24.47 27.16 -18.73
N PRO A 47 23.95 27.31 -19.96
CA PRO A 47 24.40 28.40 -20.84
C PRO A 47 24.33 29.72 -20.09
N LYS A 48 25.39 30.48 -20.17
CA LYS A 48 25.47 31.78 -19.50
C LYS A 48 26.20 32.79 -20.36
N ILE A 49 25.85 34.03 -20.18
CA ILE A 49 26.61 35.16 -20.71
C ILE A 49 27.18 35.91 -19.53
N VAL A 50 28.48 36.16 -19.57
CA VAL A 50 29.17 37.04 -18.63
C VAL A 50 29.42 38.38 -19.32
N PHE A 51 28.77 39.39 -18.85
CA PHE A 51 28.99 40.77 -19.29
C PHE A 51 30.01 41.41 -18.36
N VAL A 52 31.10 41.88 -18.94
CA VAL A 52 32.16 42.61 -18.22
C VAL A 52 32.06 44.08 -18.60
N ILE A 53 31.70 44.91 -17.66
CA ILE A 53 31.46 46.34 -17.86
C ILE A 53 32.48 47.11 -17.04
N PRO A 54 33.32 47.97 -17.66
CA PRO A 54 34.32 48.74 -16.94
C PRO A 54 33.68 49.80 -16.03
N PHE A 55 34.38 50.25 -15.01
CA PHE A 55 33.89 51.32 -14.13
C PHE A 55 33.61 52.63 -14.87
N THR A 56 34.34 52.84 -15.94
CA THR A 56 34.13 54.02 -16.83
C THR A 56 33.88 53.49 -18.24
N CYS A 57 32.70 53.75 -18.78
CA CYS A 57 32.31 53.30 -20.12
C CYS A 57 32.50 54.38 -21.17
N THR A 58 32.86 53.95 -22.37
CA THR A 58 32.74 54.76 -23.56
C THR A 58 31.30 54.73 -24.04
N VAL A 59 30.66 55.88 -24.22
CA VAL A 59 29.28 55.97 -24.67
C VAL A 59 29.24 55.89 -26.19
N PRO A 60 28.67 54.77 -26.77
CA PRO A 60 28.55 54.67 -28.23
C PRO A 60 27.41 55.56 -28.75
N GLY A 61 27.30 55.68 -30.05
CA GLY A 61 26.22 56.45 -30.68
C GLY A 61 24.85 55.74 -30.53
N ASP A 62 23.80 56.57 -30.50
CA ASP A 62 22.42 56.06 -30.49
C ASP A 62 22.13 55.15 -31.68
N GLY A 63 21.34 54.11 -31.43
CA GLY A 63 20.93 53.14 -32.45
C GLY A 63 21.95 52.03 -32.72
N THR A 64 23.07 51.99 -31.96
CA THR A 64 24.02 50.88 -32.09
C THR A 64 23.30 49.56 -31.74
N ALA A 65 23.14 48.70 -32.75
CA ALA A 65 22.40 47.43 -32.63
C ALA A 65 23.33 46.29 -32.20
N PHE A 66 22.77 45.36 -31.48
CA PHE A 66 23.42 44.08 -31.13
C PHE A 66 22.37 42.96 -30.98
N LYS A 67 22.82 41.73 -30.94
CA LYS A 67 21.94 40.55 -30.77
C LYS A 67 22.33 39.70 -29.57
N ILE A 68 21.34 39.28 -28.83
CA ILE A 68 21.46 38.24 -27.82
C ILE A 68 20.44 37.16 -28.13
N TRP A 69 20.91 35.97 -28.51
CA TRP A 69 20.10 34.80 -28.87
C TRP A 69 19.00 35.10 -29.92
N GLY A 70 19.39 35.80 -30.97
CA GLY A 70 18.49 36.15 -32.08
C GLY A 70 17.55 37.30 -31.81
N TYR A 71 17.54 37.89 -30.61
CA TYR A 71 16.77 39.09 -30.31
C TYR A 71 17.60 40.32 -30.58
N ASP A 72 17.03 41.26 -31.29
CA ASP A 72 17.65 42.54 -31.63
C ASP A 72 17.49 43.53 -30.46
N PHE A 73 18.59 44.14 -30.06
CA PHE A 73 18.67 45.20 -29.04
C PHE A 73 19.41 46.41 -29.58
N THR A 74 19.14 47.54 -28.98
CA THR A 74 19.82 48.82 -29.35
C THR A 74 20.33 49.57 -28.13
N ILE A 75 21.39 50.35 -28.32
CA ILE A 75 21.85 51.33 -27.34
C ILE A 75 21.14 52.64 -27.63
N GLU A 76 20.55 53.24 -26.61
CA GLU A 76 19.84 54.52 -26.69
C GLU A 76 20.28 55.45 -25.60
N SER A 77 20.24 56.78 -25.87
CA SER A 77 20.60 57.81 -24.90
C SER A 77 19.38 58.39 -24.17
N ALA A 78 18.18 58.22 -24.73
CA ALA A 78 16.99 58.93 -24.27
C ALA A 78 16.41 58.37 -22.94
N GLN A 79 16.40 57.04 -22.77
CA GLN A 79 15.86 56.38 -21.57
C GLN A 79 16.84 55.38 -20.99
N PRO A 80 16.85 55.16 -19.67
CA PRO A 80 17.77 54.23 -19.03
C PRO A 80 17.69 52.83 -19.61
N PHE A 81 16.46 52.31 -19.87
CA PHE A 81 16.21 51.03 -20.52
C PHE A 81 14.78 50.94 -21.02
N THR A 82 14.58 50.06 -22.00
CA THR A 82 13.27 49.53 -22.45
C THR A 82 13.34 48.00 -22.49
N SER A 83 12.35 47.34 -23.08
CA SER A 83 12.39 45.87 -23.30
C SER A 83 13.37 45.47 -24.41
N THR A 84 13.84 46.38 -25.22
CA THR A 84 14.71 46.13 -26.37
C THR A 84 15.91 47.10 -26.48
N SER A 85 16.10 47.97 -25.51
CA SER A 85 17.19 48.93 -25.50
C SER A 85 17.67 49.27 -24.09
N PHE A 86 18.92 49.68 -23.96
CA PHE A 86 19.45 50.21 -22.71
C PHE A 86 20.41 51.37 -22.98
N LYS A 87 20.54 52.24 -21.99
CA LYS A 87 21.44 53.39 -22.03
C LYS A 87 22.81 53.02 -21.47
N VAL A 88 23.85 53.35 -22.19
CA VAL A 88 25.24 53.33 -21.71
C VAL A 88 25.55 54.64 -21.02
N GLU A 89 25.88 54.57 -19.76
CA GLU A 89 26.30 55.69 -18.95
C GLU A 89 27.83 55.69 -18.82
N THR A 90 28.40 56.84 -18.58
CA THR A 90 29.86 56.97 -18.33
C THR A 90 30.29 56.21 -17.07
N VAL A 91 29.36 55.99 -16.13
CA VAL A 91 29.59 55.20 -14.93
C VAL A 91 29.11 53.79 -15.19
N GLY A 92 30.01 52.83 -15.16
CA GLY A 92 29.74 51.42 -15.51
C GLY A 92 28.69 50.75 -14.64
N LEU A 93 28.54 51.13 -13.37
CA LEU A 93 27.49 50.60 -12.51
C LEU A 93 26.10 50.88 -13.07
N PHE A 94 25.83 52.09 -13.54
CA PHE A 94 24.52 52.43 -14.10
C PHE A 94 24.31 51.74 -15.45
N THR A 95 25.35 51.59 -16.26
CA THR A 95 25.29 50.78 -17.50
C THR A 95 24.92 49.33 -17.21
N ALA A 96 25.54 48.72 -16.21
CA ALA A 96 25.25 47.34 -15.81
C ALA A 96 23.81 47.18 -15.27
N ILE A 97 23.33 48.13 -14.47
CA ILE A 97 21.94 48.16 -13.96
C ILE A 97 20.95 48.31 -15.12
N ASN A 98 21.22 49.23 -16.08
CA ASN A 98 20.37 49.45 -17.23
C ASN A 98 20.27 48.18 -18.10
N LEU A 99 21.39 47.50 -18.34
CA LEU A 99 21.43 46.23 -19.06
C LEU A 99 20.63 45.14 -18.33
N ALA A 100 20.80 44.97 -17.03
CA ALA A 100 20.05 44.02 -16.23
C ALA A 100 18.54 44.30 -16.31
N ASN A 101 18.14 45.57 -16.16
CA ASN A 101 16.74 45.97 -16.22
C ASN A 101 16.13 45.77 -17.61
N MET A 102 16.90 45.99 -18.68
CA MET A 102 16.46 45.64 -20.04
C MET A 102 16.17 44.17 -20.17
N LEU A 103 17.08 43.29 -19.72
CA LEU A 103 16.85 41.83 -19.76
C LEU A 103 15.62 41.44 -18.96
N TYR A 104 15.41 41.99 -17.76
CA TYR A 104 14.21 41.72 -16.97
C TYR A 104 12.92 42.33 -17.54
N SER A 105 13.01 43.42 -18.31
CA SER A 105 11.85 44.05 -18.98
C SER A 105 11.45 43.30 -20.24
N ASN A 106 12.34 42.54 -20.83
CA ASN A 106 12.07 41.72 -21.98
C ASN A 106 11.35 40.45 -21.54
N VAL A 107 10.13 40.23 -22.04
CA VAL A 107 9.26 39.07 -21.63
C VAL A 107 9.94 37.74 -21.86
N PHE A 108 10.70 37.60 -22.93
CA PHE A 108 11.41 36.36 -23.24
C PHE A 108 12.51 36.09 -22.23
N PHE A 109 13.42 37.04 -22.01
CA PHE A 109 14.54 36.88 -21.07
C PHE A 109 14.06 36.70 -19.63
N LYS A 110 13.03 37.42 -19.23
CA LYS A 110 12.42 37.27 -17.90
C LYS A 110 11.92 35.85 -17.63
N ARG A 111 11.44 35.18 -18.66
CA ARG A 111 10.96 33.77 -18.55
C ARG A 111 12.08 32.77 -18.72
N ALA A 112 13.03 33.06 -19.57
CA ALA A 112 14.04 32.13 -20.04
C ALA A 112 15.28 32.07 -19.14
N GLY A 113 15.56 33.08 -18.34
CA GLY A 113 16.77 33.13 -17.53
C GLY A 113 16.71 34.11 -16.37
N THR A 114 17.82 34.21 -15.65
CA THR A 114 17.98 35.12 -14.52
C THR A 114 19.40 35.61 -14.40
N VAL A 115 19.59 36.80 -13.85
CA VAL A 115 20.91 37.29 -13.45
C VAL A 115 21.30 36.51 -12.17
N THR A 116 22.29 35.64 -12.29
CA THR A 116 22.73 34.76 -11.19
C THR A 116 23.86 35.36 -10.37
N SER A 117 24.61 36.27 -10.91
CA SER A 117 25.66 37.00 -10.16
C SER A 117 25.85 38.42 -10.67
N PHE A 118 26.20 39.31 -9.75
CA PHE A 118 26.64 40.65 -10.03
C PHE A 118 27.77 40.94 -9.05
N VAL A 119 29.00 40.94 -9.55
CA VAL A 119 30.20 41.06 -8.73
C VAL A 119 31.16 42.12 -9.28
N ILE A 120 32.01 42.66 -8.43
CA ILE A 120 33.09 43.56 -8.82
C ILE A 120 34.38 42.77 -8.91
N VAL A 121 35.01 42.80 -10.09
CA VAL A 121 36.30 42.14 -10.33
C VAL A 121 37.30 43.17 -10.83
N GLY A 122 38.25 43.51 -9.98
CA GLY A 122 39.22 44.59 -10.30
C GLY A 122 38.55 45.92 -10.55
N SER A 123 38.64 46.46 -11.78
CA SER A 123 38.02 47.70 -12.23
C SER A 123 36.80 47.50 -13.12
N THR A 124 36.15 46.37 -13.00
CA THR A 124 34.98 46.01 -13.82
C THR A 124 33.82 45.47 -12.97
N PHE A 125 32.60 45.61 -13.50
CA PHE A 125 31.41 44.94 -13.03
C PHE A 125 31.20 43.72 -13.90
N GLU A 126 31.13 42.53 -13.28
CA GLU A 126 30.78 41.30 -13.98
C GLU A 126 29.34 40.94 -13.63
N MET A 127 28.49 40.85 -14.65
CA MET A 127 27.12 40.42 -14.54
C MET A 127 26.96 39.12 -15.31
N THR A 128 26.47 38.06 -14.64
CA THR A 128 26.19 36.77 -15.27
C THR A 128 24.70 36.60 -15.44
N PHE A 129 24.27 36.41 -16.67
CA PHE A 129 22.91 35.95 -16.98
C PHE A 129 22.96 34.48 -17.28
N THR A 130 22.18 33.71 -16.54
CA THR A 130 22.12 32.25 -16.68
C THR A 130 20.74 31.86 -17.17
N TRP A 131 20.69 30.94 -18.10
CA TRP A 131 19.45 30.40 -18.64
C TRP A 131 18.76 29.46 -17.65
N ASN A 132 17.46 29.63 -17.42
CA ASN A 132 16.72 28.82 -16.45
C ASN A 132 16.10 27.58 -17.09
N ASP A 133 15.76 27.67 -18.35
CA ASP A 133 14.88 26.68 -19.00
C ASP A 133 15.56 26.04 -20.22
N CYS A 134 15.34 24.76 -20.40
CA CYS A 134 15.82 23.97 -21.52
C CYS A 134 14.92 24.11 -22.74
N ARG A 135 14.67 25.30 -23.18
CA ARG A 135 13.97 25.40 -24.48
C ARG A 135 14.98 25.25 -25.59
N GLU A 136 14.63 24.36 -26.53
CA GLU A 136 15.27 24.08 -27.82
C GLU A 136 16.71 24.61 -28.00
N GLN A 137 17.59 23.74 -28.48
CA GLN A 137 18.98 24.06 -28.72
C GLN A 137 19.16 25.51 -29.16
N ILE A 138 19.53 26.35 -28.23
CA ILE A 138 19.89 27.74 -28.55
C ILE A 138 21.18 27.62 -29.35
N ASN A 139 21.06 27.82 -30.64
CA ASN A 139 22.21 27.79 -31.50
C ASN A 139 22.96 29.12 -31.30
N PHE A 140 23.98 29.09 -30.46
CA PHE A 140 24.83 30.24 -30.16
C PHE A 140 25.80 30.60 -31.29
N THR A 141 25.60 30.13 -32.51
CA THR A 141 26.46 30.49 -33.62
C THR A 141 26.21 31.91 -34.08
N GLY A 142 27.28 32.59 -34.53
CA GLY A 142 27.45 34.01 -34.84
C GLY A 142 26.27 34.81 -35.42
N ALA A 143 25.28 34.18 -36.06
CA ALA A 143 24.11 34.87 -36.56
C ALA A 143 23.11 35.29 -35.46
N ASN A 144 23.11 34.59 -34.32
CA ASN A 144 22.20 34.82 -33.22
C ASN A 144 22.80 35.58 -32.03
N MET A 145 24.07 35.82 -32.09
CA MET A 145 24.84 36.55 -31.08
C MET A 145 25.76 37.58 -31.74
N ASP A 146 25.58 38.84 -31.41
CA ASP A 146 26.49 39.90 -31.76
C ASP A 146 26.75 40.74 -30.53
N LEU A 147 27.81 40.39 -29.85
CA LEU A 147 28.21 41.03 -28.60
C LEU A 147 29.39 42.03 -28.79
N ALA A 148 29.79 42.30 -30.03
CA ALA A 148 30.89 43.20 -30.34
C ALA A 148 30.68 44.61 -29.77
N VAL A 149 29.42 45.00 -29.61
CA VAL A 149 29.03 46.28 -28.99
C VAL A 149 29.62 46.49 -27.60
N PHE A 150 29.81 45.43 -26.83
CA PHE A 150 30.41 45.53 -25.50
C PHE A 150 31.89 45.93 -25.54
N GLY A 151 32.60 45.62 -26.62
CA GLY A 151 33.94 46.16 -26.88
C GLY A 151 33.93 47.65 -27.14
N THR A 152 32.91 48.20 -27.79
CA THR A 152 32.80 49.65 -28.05
C THR A 152 32.60 50.47 -26.78
N ILE A 153 31.98 49.85 -25.75
CA ILE A 153 31.83 50.50 -24.42
C ILE A 153 33.06 50.33 -23.52
N GLY A 154 34.10 49.67 -24.02
CA GLY A 154 35.33 49.37 -23.27
C GLY A 154 35.27 48.09 -22.43
N GLY A 155 34.19 47.31 -22.54
CA GLY A 155 33.98 46.06 -21.87
C GLY A 155 34.08 44.85 -22.79
N SER A 156 33.55 43.73 -22.31
CA SER A 156 33.37 42.50 -23.10
C SER A 156 32.11 41.79 -22.69
N ALA A 157 31.61 40.96 -23.57
CA ALA A 157 30.61 39.98 -23.21
C ALA A 157 31.10 38.63 -23.72
N THR A 158 31.13 37.66 -22.83
CA THR A 158 31.63 36.32 -23.13
C THR A 158 30.52 35.32 -22.89
N GLU A 159 30.19 34.62 -23.93
CA GLU A 159 29.36 33.45 -23.85
C GLU A 159 30.21 32.28 -23.40
N THR A 160 29.73 31.59 -22.40
CA THR A 160 30.33 30.31 -21.99
C THR A 160 29.46 29.22 -22.58
N ASN A 161 29.76 28.82 -23.79
CA ASN A 161 29.31 27.57 -24.34
C ASN A 161 30.14 26.49 -23.63
N GLY A 162 29.53 25.79 -22.71
CA GLY A 162 30.09 24.54 -22.27
C GLY A 162 30.27 23.63 -23.48
N VAL A 163 31.35 22.89 -23.55
CA VAL A 163 31.65 21.87 -24.55
C VAL A 163 30.44 20.93 -24.61
N SER A 164 29.69 20.98 -25.72
CA SER A 164 28.48 20.24 -25.97
C SER A 164 27.61 20.12 -24.70
N PRO A 165 26.83 21.16 -24.37
CA PRO A 165 26.14 21.17 -23.09
C PRO A 165 25.04 20.14 -23.10
N VAL A 166 25.35 18.97 -22.55
CA VAL A 166 24.32 18.06 -22.12
C VAL A 166 23.74 18.68 -20.85
N TYR A 167 22.75 19.52 -21.01
CA TYR A 167 22.03 20.08 -19.89
C TYR A 167 21.08 19.03 -19.35
N VAL A 168 21.34 18.59 -18.13
CA VAL A 168 20.50 17.64 -17.41
C VAL A 168 19.72 18.38 -16.33
N ASP A 169 18.41 18.38 -16.44
CA ASP A 169 17.52 18.92 -15.43
C ASP A 169 16.39 17.93 -15.08
N ALA A 170 15.60 18.29 -14.10
CA ALA A 170 14.44 17.52 -13.67
C ALA A 170 14.77 16.03 -13.45
N TYR A 171 15.91 15.75 -12.80
CA TYR A 171 16.26 14.39 -12.43
C TYR A 171 15.26 13.87 -11.39
N ARG A 172 14.63 12.74 -11.70
CA ARG A 172 13.64 12.10 -10.84
C ARG A 172 13.96 10.64 -10.70
N ILE A 173 13.79 10.11 -9.48
CA ILE A 173 13.72 8.68 -9.26
C ILE A 173 12.26 8.30 -9.44
N VAL A 174 12.00 7.41 -10.40
CA VAL A 174 10.68 6.82 -10.64
C VAL A 174 10.64 5.48 -9.97
N VAL A 175 9.62 5.26 -9.16
CA VAL A 175 9.44 4.00 -8.42
C VAL A 175 8.03 3.48 -8.63
N ASN A 176 7.90 2.15 -8.77
CA ASN A 176 6.63 1.46 -8.84
C ASN A 176 6.67 0.26 -7.90
N ALA A 177 5.66 0.12 -7.04
CA ALA A 177 5.44 -1.12 -6.33
C ALA A 177 4.87 -2.16 -7.31
N VAL A 178 5.41 -3.35 -7.30
CA VAL A 178 5.05 -4.41 -8.23
C VAL A 178 4.65 -5.65 -7.46
N ARG A 179 3.56 -6.26 -7.85
CA ARG A 179 3.08 -7.53 -7.32
C ARG A 179 3.53 -8.69 -8.20
N TYR A 180 3.87 -9.80 -7.56
CA TYR A 180 4.17 -11.07 -8.25
C TYR A 180 3.11 -12.11 -7.92
N GLN A 181 2.81 -12.97 -8.88
CA GLN A 181 1.84 -14.03 -8.68
C GLN A 181 2.41 -15.16 -7.84
N ASP A 182 3.68 -15.47 -8.03
CA ASP A 182 4.39 -16.51 -7.30
C ASP A 182 5.88 -16.17 -7.07
N ALA A 183 6.55 -17.01 -6.28
CA ALA A 183 7.96 -16.82 -5.96
C ALA A 183 8.89 -17.02 -7.16
N THR A 184 8.47 -17.82 -8.12
CA THR A 184 9.45 -18.48 -8.97
C THR A 184 9.78 -17.76 -10.25
N THR A 185 8.87 -17.13 -11.00
CA THR A 185 9.33 -16.67 -12.31
C THR A 185 8.48 -15.66 -13.05
N THR A 186 7.21 -15.72 -13.00
CA THR A 186 6.43 -14.94 -13.93
C THR A 186 6.03 -13.61 -13.31
N PHE A 187 6.72 -12.62 -13.78
CA PHE A 187 6.30 -11.25 -13.63
C PHE A 187 4.94 -11.10 -14.31
N TYR A 188 3.90 -11.01 -13.54
CA TYR A 188 2.66 -10.43 -14.02
C TYR A 188 2.70 -8.96 -13.67
N ASP A 189 2.89 -8.14 -14.68
CA ASP A 189 2.54 -6.73 -14.62
C ASP A 189 1.02 -6.65 -14.52
N LEU A 190 0.50 -6.77 -13.30
CA LEU A 190 -0.93 -6.66 -13.02
C LEU A 190 -1.41 -5.21 -13.05
N GLY A 191 -0.69 -4.38 -13.79
CA GLY A 191 -0.81 -2.94 -13.78
C GLY A 191 0.00 -2.37 -12.61
N ALA A 192 0.79 -1.36 -12.89
CA ALA A 192 1.49 -0.63 -11.85
C ALA A 192 0.49 -0.27 -10.75
N LEU A 193 0.69 -0.83 -9.55
CA LEU A 193 0.13 -0.21 -8.37
C LEU A 193 0.62 1.23 -8.42
N VAL A 194 -0.25 2.17 -8.32
CA VAL A 194 -0.09 3.61 -8.51
C VAL A 194 1.36 4.06 -8.46
N GLY A 195 1.92 4.47 -9.60
CA GLY A 195 3.31 4.91 -9.67
C GLY A 195 3.54 6.06 -8.69
N MET A 196 4.32 5.81 -7.67
CA MET A 196 4.81 6.87 -6.80
C MET A 196 5.99 7.52 -7.49
N GLU A 197 5.81 8.72 -8.00
CA GLU A 197 6.92 9.55 -8.41
C GLU A 197 7.52 10.20 -7.17
N ALA A 198 8.64 9.69 -6.70
CA ALA A 198 9.45 10.41 -5.72
C ALA A 198 10.30 11.44 -6.46
N GLU A 199 9.80 12.66 -6.60
CA GLU A 199 10.56 13.77 -7.14
C GLU A 199 11.61 14.21 -6.13
N LYS A 200 12.87 14.02 -6.46
CA LYS A 200 13.98 14.64 -5.74
C LYS A 200 14.69 15.59 -6.67
N LEU A 201 14.59 16.86 -6.35
CA LEU A 201 15.45 17.87 -6.95
C LEU A 201 16.91 17.55 -6.61
N CYS A 202 17.74 17.43 -7.63
CA CYS A 202 19.12 16.93 -7.52
C CYS A 202 20.12 17.91 -6.86
N ASP A 203 19.68 18.76 -5.98
CA ASP A 203 20.60 19.68 -5.29
C ASP A 203 21.27 19.06 -4.07
N THR A 204 20.83 17.87 -3.66
CA THR A 204 21.43 17.16 -2.52
C THR A 204 21.61 15.70 -2.81
N VAL A 205 22.85 15.24 -2.76
CA VAL A 205 23.22 13.83 -2.70
C VAL A 205 22.55 13.25 -1.44
N GLY A 206 21.70 12.26 -1.60
CA GLY A 206 21.07 11.63 -0.44
C GLY A 206 20.17 10.46 -0.82
N THR A 207 20.05 9.55 0.13
CA THR A 207 19.19 8.39 0.04
C THR A 207 17.72 8.79 -0.01
N VAL A 208 16.97 8.23 -0.95
CA VAL A 208 15.51 8.35 -1.03
C VAL A 208 14.91 7.06 -0.51
N CYS A 209 14.13 7.14 0.57
CA CYS A 209 13.41 5.98 1.09
C CYS A 209 11.94 6.06 0.68
N VAL A 210 11.44 4.97 0.14
CA VAL A 210 10.06 4.80 -0.33
C VAL A 210 9.39 3.73 0.51
N ASP A 211 8.30 4.10 1.18
CA ASP A 211 7.45 3.15 1.91
C ASP A 211 6.32 2.68 1.00
N ILE A 212 6.30 1.39 0.68
CA ILE A 212 5.27 0.80 -0.19
C ILE A 212 4.05 0.27 0.58
N ARG A 213 3.99 0.42 1.92
CA ARG A 213 2.86 -0.07 2.73
C ARG A 213 1.49 0.42 2.25
N PRO A 214 1.30 1.70 1.88
CA PRO A 214 -0.02 2.16 1.43
C PRO A 214 -0.54 1.40 0.21
N ASP A 215 0.35 1.13 -0.76
CA ASP A 215 0.00 0.42 -1.99
C ASP A 215 -0.27 -1.06 -1.72
N VAL A 216 0.58 -1.68 -0.89
CA VAL A 216 0.42 -3.07 -0.48
C VAL A 216 -0.85 -3.25 0.35
N ALA A 217 -1.16 -2.32 1.27
CA ALA A 217 -2.38 -2.35 2.07
C ALA A 217 -3.66 -2.21 1.25
N ALA A 218 -3.60 -1.54 0.10
CA ALA A 218 -4.72 -1.45 -0.82
C ALA A 218 -4.94 -2.75 -1.62
N ASP A 219 -3.91 -3.58 -1.78
CA ASP A 219 -3.94 -4.81 -2.56
C ASP A 219 -4.14 -6.07 -1.71
N LEU A 220 -3.67 -6.07 -0.45
CA LEU A 220 -3.83 -7.19 0.47
C LEU A 220 -5.14 -7.09 1.25
N PHE A 221 -5.88 -8.18 1.27
CA PHE A 221 -7.10 -8.30 2.07
C PHE A 221 -7.37 -9.75 2.43
N THR A 222 -8.13 -9.95 3.49
CA THR A 222 -8.62 -11.27 3.87
C THR A 222 -10.13 -11.33 3.66
N MET A 223 -10.56 -12.28 2.85
CA MET A 223 -11.97 -12.51 2.59
C MET A 223 -12.54 -13.47 3.62
N LEU A 224 -13.71 -13.14 4.18
CA LEU A 224 -14.48 -14.12 4.93
C LEU A 224 -14.96 -15.21 3.96
N PRO A 225 -14.63 -16.48 4.21
CA PRO A 225 -15.12 -17.56 3.37
C PRO A 225 -16.66 -17.63 3.39
N PRO A 226 -17.31 -18.12 2.32
CA PRO A 226 -18.75 -18.29 2.30
C PRO A 226 -19.24 -19.20 3.43
N LEU A 227 -20.36 -18.85 4.05
CA LEU A 227 -20.96 -19.61 5.14
C LEU A 227 -21.78 -20.78 4.57
N THR A 228 -21.12 -21.72 3.91
CA THR A 228 -21.70 -22.97 3.41
C THR A 228 -20.89 -24.15 3.93
N TYR A 229 -21.56 -25.27 4.21
CA TYR A 229 -20.87 -26.49 4.61
C TYR A 229 -20.33 -27.27 3.41
N ASP A 230 -20.95 -27.08 2.24
CA ASP A 230 -20.71 -27.85 1.01
C ASP A 230 -19.50 -27.33 0.20
N SER A 231 -18.99 -26.17 0.51
CA SER A 231 -17.99 -25.60 -0.37
C SER A 231 -16.60 -26.16 -0.09
N PHE A 232 -16.11 -26.93 -1.04
CA PHE A 232 -14.70 -26.96 -1.39
C PHE A 232 -14.36 -25.56 -1.90
N ILE A 233 -14.15 -24.63 -0.99
CA ILE A 233 -13.59 -23.36 -1.41
C ILE A 233 -12.18 -23.70 -1.82
N SER A 234 -11.82 -23.28 -3.03
CA SER A 234 -10.43 -23.22 -3.41
C SER A 234 -9.68 -22.43 -2.34
N THR A 235 -9.09 -23.15 -1.44
CA THR A 235 -8.37 -22.63 -0.28
C THR A 235 -7.26 -21.68 -0.71
N ILE A 236 -6.78 -21.85 -1.93
CA ILE A 236 -5.73 -21.07 -2.55
C ILE A 236 -6.17 -19.63 -2.87
N ASP A 237 -7.38 -19.44 -3.40
CA ASP A 237 -7.82 -18.11 -3.83
C ASP A 237 -8.00 -17.16 -2.64
N ASN A 238 -8.50 -17.67 -1.51
CA ASN A 238 -8.61 -16.88 -0.29
C ASN A 238 -7.25 -16.55 0.33
N GLY A 239 -6.31 -17.50 0.27
CA GLY A 239 -4.94 -17.30 0.76
C GLY A 239 -4.11 -16.34 -0.09
N ARG A 240 -4.31 -16.35 -1.42
CA ARG A 240 -3.58 -15.46 -2.34
C ARG A 240 -3.84 -13.98 -2.11
N SER A 241 -5.02 -13.60 -1.63
CA SER A 241 -5.32 -12.22 -1.31
C SER A 241 -4.71 -11.78 0.02
N MET A 242 -4.40 -12.72 0.90
CA MET A 242 -3.88 -12.47 2.24
C MET A 242 -2.34 -12.33 2.27
N MET A 243 -1.63 -13.03 1.37
CA MET A 243 -0.17 -13.07 1.32
C MET A 243 0.32 -13.06 -0.11
N ARG A 244 1.23 -12.15 -0.44
CA ARG A 244 1.75 -11.97 -1.80
C ARG A 244 3.19 -11.49 -1.81
N PHE A 245 3.86 -11.74 -2.93
CA PHE A 245 5.17 -11.18 -3.22
C PHE A 245 5.05 -9.80 -3.84
N TYR A 246 5.87 -8.89 -3.33
CA TYR A 246 6.03 -7.53 -3.86
C TYR A 246 7.50 -7.23 -4.10
N SER A 247 7.75 -6.25 -4.93
CA SER A 247 9.06 -5.66 -5.13
C SER A 247 8.92 -4.21 -5.52
N LEU A 248 9.99 -3.46 -5.43
CA LEU A 248 10.10 -2.12 -5.95
C LEU A 248 10.79 -2.15 -7.31
N GLN A 249 10.12 -1.70 -8.35
CA GLN A 249 10.79 -1.29 -9.58
C GLN A 249 11.25 0.14 -9.43
N TYR A 250 12.46 0.43 -9.83
CA TYR A 250 13.02 1.77 -9.76
C TYR A 250 13.83 2.08 -11.00
N GLY A 251 13.82 3.32 -11.36
CA GLY A 251 14.56 3.87 -12.48
C GLY A 251 14.76 5.35 -12.27
N TRP A 252 15.33 5.99 -13.25
CA TRP A 252 15.49 7.43 -13.23
C TRP A 252 15.00 8.03 -14.55
N THR A 253 14.50 9.24 -14.45
CA THR A 253 14.22 10.09 -15.60
C THR A 253 14.88 11.42 -15.41
N TYR A 254 15.30 12.04 -16.50
CA TYR A 254 15.81 13.40 -16.52
C TYR A 254 15.53 14.01 -17.89
N ARG A 255 15.77 15.27 -18.02
CA ARG A 255 15.78 15.92 -19.33
C ARG A 255 17.21 16.23 -19.72
N GLU A 256 17.56 15.83 -20.90
CA GLU A 256 18.83 16.17 -21.56
C GLU A 256 18.52 17.06 -22.74
N ASN A 257 18.98 18.31 -22.71
CA ASN A 257 18.65 19.29 -23.74
C ASN A 257 17.12 19.36 -24.02
N CYS A 258 16.31 19.38 -22.95
CA CYS A 258 14.84 19.38 -22.99
C CYS A 258 14.17 18.10 -23.52
N VAL A 259 14.94 17.09 -23.89
CA VAL A 259 14.41 15.79 -24.31
C VAL A 259 14.37 14.87 -23.09
N ALA A 260 13.19 14.31 -22.81
CA ALA A 260 13.05 13.34 -21.73
C ALA A 260 13.88 12.09 -22.03
N LYS A 261 14.66 11.69 -21.05
CA LYS A 261 15.47 10.47 -21.03
C LYS A 261 15.06 9.63 -19.84
N SER A 262 15.10 8.33 -20.01
CA SER A 262 14.89 7.38 -18.92
C SER A 262 16.01 6.37 -18.90
N GLY A 263 16.39 5.96 -17.70
CA GLY A 263 17.35 4.89 -17.52
C GLY A 263 16.70 3.52 -17.54
N THR A 264 17.54 2.51 -17.43
CA THR A 264 17.09 1.13 -17.27
C THR A 264 16.30 0.99 -15.99
N ILE A 265 15.13 0.36 -16.10
CA ILE A 265 14.35 -0.01 -14.93
C ILE A 265 15.02 -1.20 -14.27
N ALA A 266 15.41 -1.05 -13.02
CA ALA A 266 15.92 -2.10 -12.16
C ALA A 266 14.83 -2.57 -11.17
N ARG A 267 15.10 -3.66 -10.48
CA ARG A 267 14.19 -4.23 -9.49
C ARG A 267 14.94 -4.52 -8.20
N ALA A 268 14.31 -4.22 -7.09
CA ALA A 268 14.75 -4.64 -5.77
C ALA A 268 14.42 -6.14 -5.56
N LYS A 269 14.91 -6.72 -4.47
CA LYS A 269 14.55 -8.09 -4.07
C LYS A 269 13.04 -8.20 -3.85
N LYS A 270 12.48 -9.36 -4.13
CA LYS A 270 11.09 -9.67 -3.83
C LYS A 270 10.93 -9.86 -2.33
N ILE A 271 9.95 -9.23 -1.75
CA ILE A 271 9.56 -9.42 -0.35
C ILE A 271 8.22 -10.13 -0.31
N LEU A 272 8.05 -11.04 0.64
CA LEU A 272 6.77 -11.70 0.90
C LEU A 272 6.07 -10.93 2.00
N VAL A 273 4.87 -10.42 1.74
CA VAL A 273 4.09 -9.62 2.70
C VAL A 273 2.80 -10.34 3.05
N LEU A 274 2.51 -10.40 4.35
CA LEU A 274 1.30 -10.98 4.92
C LEU A 274 0.40 -9.84 5.42
N ASN A 275 -0.91 -9.95 5.19
CA ASN A 275 -1.93 -9.05 5.72
C ASN A 275 -2.11 -9.24 7.24
N ALA A 276 -1.06 -9.00 8.00
CA ALA A 276 -1.02 -9.16 9.44
C ALA A 276 -0.57 -7.86 10.11
N ALA A 277 -1.05 -7.63 11.33
CA ALA A 277 -0.71 -6.48 12.15
C ALA A 277 -0.36 -6.95 13.56
N PHE A 278 0.86 -7.42 13.74
CA PHE A 278 1.34 -7.83 15.05
C PHE A 278 1.65 -6.64 15.95
N ASP A 279 1.55 -6.85 17.25
CA ASP A 279 1.93 -5.84 18.23
C ASP A 279 3.46 -5.67 18.20
N VAL A 280 3.93 -4.43 18.23
CA VAL A 280 5.37 -4.07 18.12
C VAL A 280 6.20 -4.69 19.23
N ASP A 281 5.57 -4.99 20.36
CA ASP A 281 6.24 -5.52 21.56
C ASP A 281 6.52 -7.04 21.51
N ASP A 282 6.08 -7.75 20.47
CA ASP A 282 6.34 -9.18 20.33
C ASP A 282 7.19 -9.52 19.09
N PRO A 283 8.54 -9.43 19.18
CA PRO A 283 9.43 -9.65 18.05
C PRO A 283 9.46 -11.09 17.52
N TYR A 284 8.80 -12.02 18.20
CA TYR A 284 8.82 -13.45 17.83
C TYR A 284 7.53 -13.93 17.19
N GLN A 285 6.53 -13.09 17.01
CA GLN A 285 5.20 -13.53 16.58
C GLN A 285 5.21 -14.25 15.23
N MET A 286 5.90 -13.75 14.21
CA MET A 286 5.98 -14.45 12.92
C MET A 286 6.64 -15.82 13.00
N ARG A 287 7.59 -16.03 13.89
CA ARG A 287 8.26 -17.33 14.05
C ARG A 287 7.33 -18.44 14.55
N ARG A 288 6.24 -18.12 15.20
CA ARG A 288 5.23 -19.10 15.63
C ARG A 288 4.45 -19.69 14.46
N TYR A 289 4.29 -18.92 13.41
CA TYR A 289 3.44 -19.25 12.27
C TYR A 289 4.25 -19.71 11.04
N TRP A 290 5.56 -19.51 11.10
CA TRP A 290 6.46 -19.81 10.00
C TRP A 290 7.39 -20.95 10.36
N TYR A 291 7.33 -22.03 9.59
CA TYR A 291 8.32 -23.09 9.70
C TYR A 291 9.63 -22.63 9.05
N ASN A 292 10.57 -22.21 9.85
CA ASN A 292 11.96 -22.11 9.44
C ASN A 292 12.67 -23.34 10.02
N HIS A 293 13.18 -24.19 9.15
CA HIS A 293 14.12 -25.21 9.57
C HIS A 293 15.41 -24.47 9.99
N PRO A 294 15.64 -24.19 11.28
CA PRO A 294 16.92 -23.62 11.68
C PRO A 294 17.96 -24.66 11.32
N GLU A 295 18.98 -24.25 10.58
CA GLU A 295 20.13 -25.10 10.29
C GLU A 295 20.57 -25.80 11.58
N GLY A 296 20.43 -27.13 11.64
CA GLY A 296 20.88 -27.95 12.76
C GLY A 296 19.80 -28.48 13.71
N LEU A 297 18.50 -28.15 13.57
CA LEU A 297 17.47 -28.84 14.33
C LEU A 297 16.93 -30.05 13.55
N PRO A 298 16.72 -31.19 14.21
CA PRO A 298 16.10 -32.35 13.58
C PRO A 298 14.70 -32.02 13.04
N PRO A 299 14.28 -32.59 11.91
CA PRO A 299 12.91 -32.46 11.43
C PRO A 299 11.91 -32.82 12.54
N GLY A 300 10.90 -31.98 12.76
CA GLY A 300 9.82 -32.22 13.71
C GLY A 300 9.99 -31.62 15.12
N GLN A 301 11.07 -30.88 15.40
CA GLN A 301 11.21 -30.19 16.69
C GLN A 301 10.41 -28.89 16.82
N PHE A 302 10.03 -28.29 15.71
CA PHE A 302 9.16 -27.11 15.70
C PHE A 302 7.95 -27.37 14.79
N VAL A 303 6.78 -27.17 15.36
CA VAL A 303 5.51 -27.29 14.63
C VAL A 303 4.88 -25.89 14.62
N PRO A 304 4.61 -25.30 13.46
CA PRO A 304 4.01 -23.97 13.38
C PRO A 304 2.58 -23.95 13.92
N ASP A 305 2.21 -22.84 14.52
CA ASP A 305 0.83 -22.57 14.93
C ASP A 305 -0.03 -22.21 13.69
N TYR A 306 -1.34 -22.38 13.82
CA TYR A 306 -2.29 -21.80 12.87
C TYR A 306 -2.20 -20.26 12.91
N LEU A 307 -2.53 -19.61 11.82
CA LEU A 307 -2.68 -18.15 11.75
C LEU A 307 -3.90 -17.69 12.56
N THR A 308 -3.81 -17.79 13.86
CA THR A 308 -4.88 -17.38 14.78
C THR A 308 -4.27 -16.99 16.12
N THR A 309 -4.96 -16.12 16.83
CA THR A 309 -4.63 -15.78 18.22
C THR A 309 -5.59 -16.39 19.22
N GLN A 310 -6.49 -17.28 18.73
CA GLN A 310 -7.43 -17.98 19.58
C GLN A 310 -6.73 -18.89 20.61
N PRO A 311 -7.34 -19.11 21.77
CA PRO A 311 -6.88 -20.13 22.70
C PRO A 311 -6.86 -21.53 22.06
N LYS A 312 -5.95 -22.41 22.51
CA LYS A 312 -5.84 -23.79 21.96
C LYS A 312 -7.11 -24.62 22.14
N LYS A 313 -7.99 -24.19 23.02
CA LYS A 313 -9.27 -24.87 23.33
C LYS A 313 -10.40 -23.85 23.35
N ILE A 314 -11.36 -24.00 22.44
CA ILE A 314 -12.53 -23.12 22.35
C ILE A 314 -13.82 -23.91 22.18
N PRO A 315 -14.97 -23.41 22.69
CA PRO A 315 -16.29 -24.00 22.44
C PRO A 315 -16.80 -23.61 21.04
N LEU A 316 -17.50 -24.54 20.41
CA LEU A 316 -18.25 -24.32 19.17
C LEU A 316 -19.64 -24.92 19.27
N CYS A 317 -20.62 -24.32 18.60
CA CYS A 317 -21.91 -24.98 18.35
C CYS A 317 -21.80 -25.95 17.17
N ARG A 318 -22.69 -26.97 17.10
CA ARG A 318 -22.69 -27.93 15.99
C ARG A 318 -22.88 -27.25 14.63
N ASP A 319 -23.61 -26.15 14.58
CA ASP A 319 -23.87 -25.37 13.37
C ASP A 319 -22.95 -24.19 13.18
N SER A 320 -21.91 -24.04 14.00
CA SER A 320 -20.91 -22.99 13.84
C SER A 320 -20.06 -23.19 12.60
N PHE A 321 -19.70 -22.08 11.95
CA PHE A 321 -18.71 -22.07 10.87
C PHE A 321 -17.34 -21.75 11.43
N LYS A 322 -16.38 -22.66 11.24
CA LYS A 322 -15.01 -22.49 11.67
C LYS A 322 -14.04 -22.69 10.53
N TRP A 323 -13.28 -21.67 10.26
CA TRP A 323 -12.20 -21.68 9.27
C TRP A 323 -10.85 -21.63 9.99
N LEU A 324 -9.92 -22.42 9.52
CA LEU A 324 -8.54 -22.42 9.99
C LEU A 324 -7.60 -22.03 8.87
N TRP A 325 -6.59 -21.27 9.23
CA TRP A 325 -5.59 -20.73 8.33
C TRP A 325 -4.20 -21.14 8.79
N LEU A 326 -3.35 -21.52 7.86
CA LEU A 326 -1.94 -21.81 8.10
C LEU A 326 -1.09 -21.27 6.97
N LEU A 327 0.20 -21.02 7.25
CA LEU A 327 1.17 -20.68 6.22
C LEU A 327 1.76 -21.96 5.65
N ASN A 328 1.65 -22.14 4.35
CA ASN A 328 2.33 -23.21 3.64
C ASN A 328 3.67 -22.71 3.13
N ALA A 329 4.73 -22.89 3.93
CA ALA A 329 6.01 -22.26 3.72
C ALA A 329 7.19 -23.20 3.97
N TRP A 330 7.05 -24.43 3.52
CA TRP A 330 8.09 -25.44 3.58
C TRP A 330 9.12 -25.24 2.46
N GLN A 331 10.33 -25.75 2.66
CA GLN A 331 11.48 -25.48 1.77
C GLN A 331 11.23 -25.91 0.32
N ASP A 332 11.79 -25.15 -0.62
CA ASP A 332 11.65 -25.39 -2.07
C ASP A 332 12.31 -26.71 -2.55
N ASP A 333 13.25 -27.26 -1.79
CA ASP A 333 13.95 -28.51 -2.09
C ASP A 333 13.16 -29.77 -1.66
N TRP A 334 12.02 -29.56 -1.01
CA TRP A 334 11.15 -30.67 -0.64
C TRP A 334 10.33 -31.13 -1.83
N PRO A 335 10.08 -32.45 -1.96
CA PRO A 335 9.16 -32.94 -2.96
C PRO A 335 7.78 -32.33 -2.73
N GLN A 336 6.99 -32.23 -3.80
CA GLN A 336 5.62 -31.78 -3.69
C GLN A 336 4.89 -32.64 -2.65
N TYR A 337 4.19 -32.00 -1.72
CA TYR A 337 3.42 -32.64 -0.67
C TYR A 337 1.98 -32.12 -0.67
N ALA A 338 1.06 -32.95 -0.22
CA ALA A 338 -0.30 -32.53 0.07
C ALA A 338 -0.42 -32.09 1.53
N LEU A 339 -1.29 -31.11 1.78
CA LEU A 339 -1.70 -30.73 3.14
C LEU A 339 -3.02 -31.42 3.47
N VAL A 340 -3.00 -32.23 4.52
CA VAL A 340 -4.16 -33.01 4.95
C VAL A 340 -4.54 -32.61 6.37
N ALA A 341 -5.78 -32.13 6.55
CA ALA A 341 -6.34 -31.88 7.87
C ALA A 341 -6.77 -33.20 8.49
N ARG A 342 -6.29 -33.50 9.67
CA ARG A 342 -6.60 -34.67 10.48
C ARG A 342 -7.46 -34.26 11.65
N PHE A 343 -8.63 -34.87 11.78
CA PHE A 343 -9.58 -34.63 12.86
C PHE A 343 -9.60 -35.84 13.77
N VAL A 344 -9.36 -35.66 15.05
CA VAL A 344 -9.45 -36.68 16.09
C VAL A 344 -10.70 -36.40 16.91
N LEU A 345 -11.67 -37.29 16.87
CA LEU A 345 -12.98 -37.12 17.50
C LEU A 345 -13.01 -37.81 18.88
N TYR A 346 -13.62 -37.15 19.87
CA TYR A 346 -13.64 -37.59 21.26
C TYR A 346 -15.07 -37.72 21.80
N ALA A 347 -15.33 -38.83 22.47
CA ALA A 347 -16.55 -39.05 23.29
C ALA A 347 -16.45 -38.30 24.64
N ALA A 348 -17.55 -38.29 25.39
CA ALA A 348 -17.64 -37.62 26.68
C ALA A 348 -16.69 -38.18 27.76
N ASP A 349 -16.33 -39.46 27.65
CA ASP A 349 -15.35 -40.09 28.53
C ASP A 349 -13.90 -39.86 28.15
N GLY A 350 -13.67 -39.07 27.08
CA GLY A 350 -12.35 -38.77 26.56
C GLY A 350 -11.74 -39.81 25.65
N THR A 351 -12.51 -40.89 25.32
CA THR A 351 -12.05 -41.89 24.35
C THR A 351 -12.12 -41.33 22.92
N ILE A 352 -11.16 -41.76 22.09
CA ILE A 352 -11.18 -41.44 20.65
C ILE A 352 -12.26 -42.32 20.00
N THR A 353 -13.23 -41.68 19.39
CA THR A 353 -14.30 -42.38 18.64
C THR A 353 -13.90 -42.65 17.19
N ASP A 354 -13.17 -41.68 16.57
CA ASP A 354 -12.75 -41.81 15.18
C ASP A 354 -11.59 -40.88 14.87
N ILE A 355 -10.87 -41.14 13.78
CA ILE A 355 -9.85 -40.28 13.20
C ILE A 355 -10.15 -40.16 11.71
N VAL A 356 -10.58 -38.99 11.28
CA VAL A 356 -10.91 -38.74 9.89
C VAL A 356 -9.96 -37.69 9.29
N THR A 357 -9.78 -37.77 7.99
CA THR A 357 -8.87 -36.86 7.26
C THR A 357 -9.58 -36.18 6.11
N HIS A 358 -9.15 -34.98 5.81
CA HIS A 358 -9.60 -34.20 4.67
C HIS A 358 -8.44 -33.47 4.00
N VAL A 359 -8.39 -33.54 2.68
CA VAL A 359 -7.32 -32.87 1.91
C VAL A 359 -7.58 -31.38 1.91
N ALA A 360 -6.70 -30.62 2.58
CA ALA A 360 -6.77 -29.16 2.63
C ALA A 360 -6.13 -28.51 1.40
N ASN A 361 -5.07 -29.12 0.87
CA ASN A 361 -4.47 -28.75 -0.42
C ASN A 361 -3.73 -29.95 -1.01
N ASP A 362 -3.97 -30.20 -2.29
CA ASP A 362 -3.26 -31.20 -3.08
C ASP A 362 -2.61 -30.50 -4.28
N PRO A 363 -1.28 -30.45 -4.38
CA PRO A 363 -0.61 -29.77 -5.47
C PRO A 363 -0.88 -30.39 -6.85
N LEU A 364 -1.29 -31.67 -6.92
CA LEU A 364 -1.56 -32.35 -8.18
C LEU A 364 -2.93 -31.97 -8.76
N THR A 365 -3.92 -31.70 -7.91
CA THR A 365 -5.29 -31.43 -8.34
C THR A 365 -5.71 -29.97 -8.14
N MET A 366 -5.18 -29.29 -7.11
CA MET A 366 -5.54 -27.93 -6.72
C MET A 366 -4.47 -26.89 -7.07
N GLY A 367 -3.31 -27.35 -7.53
CA GLY A 367 -2.13 -26.49 -7.75
C GLY A 367 -1.34 -26.21 -6.46
N SER A 368 -0.08 -25.82 -6.63
CA SER A 368 0.81 -25.56 -5.51
C SER A 368 0.31 -24.37 -4.68
N SER A 369 0.24 -24.57 -3.36
CA SER A 369 -0.03 -23.53 -2.37
C SER A 369 1.24 -23.04 -1.66
N HIS A 370 2.41 -23.38 -2.19
CA HIS A 370 3.68 -23.00 -1.61
C HIS A 370 3.82 -21.47 -1.51
N TYR A 371 4.33 -20.97 -0.40
CA TYR A 371 4.35 -19.53 -0.04
C TYR A 371 2.97 -18.85 -0.04
N GLN A 372 1.95 -19.60 0.34
CA GLN A 372 0.60 -19.06 0.46
C GLN A 372 -0.01 -19.38 1.83
N ALA A 373 -0.98 -18.58 2.24
CA ALA A 373 -1.86 -18.97 3.31
C ALA A 373 -2.90 -19.98 2.77
N VAL A 374 -3.07 -21.08 3.48
CA VAL A 374 -4.08 -22.10 3.17
C VAL A 374 -5.21 -21.97 4.17
N CYS A 375 -6.44 -21.94 3.68
CA CYS A 375 -7.65 -21.88 4.47
C CYS A 375 -8.46 -23.15 4.25
N PHE A 376 -8.97 -23.76 5.31
CA PHE A 376 -9.85 -24.92 5.21
C PHE A 376 -10.96 -24.88 6.26
N ASN A 377 -12.05 -25.60 5.96
CA ASN A 377 -13.23 -25.66 6.81
C ASN A 377 -13.04 -26.71 7.93
N ALA A 378 -13.09 -26.26 9.17
CA ALA A 378 -13.02 -27.12 10.36
C ALA A 378 -14.34 -27.13 11.15
N SER A 379 -15.47 -26.76 10.51
CA SER A 379 -16.80 -26.73 11.15
C SER A 379 -17.29 -28.11 11.51
N PRO A 380 -18.00 -28.32 12.63
CA PRO A 380 -18.54 -29.63 13.01
C PRO A 380 -19.44 -30.26 11.92
N ARG A 381 -20.30 -29.43 11.28
CA ARG A 381 -21.16 -29.94 10.18
C ARG A 381 -20.40 -30.27 8.91
N HIS A 382 -19.29 -29.61 8.64
CA HIS A 382 -18.44 -30.01 7.53
C HIS A 382 -17.83 -31.40 7.77
N ILE A 383 -17.42 -31.66 9.01
CA ILE A 383 -16.89 -32.98 9.39
C ILE A 383 -17.95 -34.09 9.23
N SER A 384 -19.22 -33.82 9.63
CA SER A 384 -20.31 -34.80 9.44
C SER A 384 -20.78 -34.92 8.00
N ASP A 385 -21.11 -33.78 7.36
CA ASP A 385 -21.89 -33.77 6.14
C ASP A 385 -21.03 -33.95 4.88
N ILE A 386 -19.77 -33.51 4.93
CA ILE A 386 -18.84 -33.53 3.78
C ILE A 386 -17.79 -34.63 3.94
N ILE A 387 -17.13 -34.69 5.10
CA ILE A 387 -16.13 -35.74 5.36
C ILE A 387 -16.84 -37.09 5.64
N GLY A 388 -18.09 -37.06 6.12
CA GLY A 388 -18.90 -38.24 6.36
C GLY A 388 -18.62 -38.93 7.69
N ALA A 389 -18.02 -38.22 8.66
CA ALA A 389 -17.76 -38.76 9.98
C ALA A 389 -19.04 -38.83 10.82
N ASP A 390 -19.17 -39.89 11.63
CA ASP A 390 -20.26 -39.97 12.60
C ASP A 390 -19.96 -39.07 13.81
N MET A 391 -20.66 -37.97 13.88
CA MET A 391 -20.52 -37.00 14.98
C MET A 391 -21.49 -37.29 16.14
N THR A 392 -22.18 -38.41 16.14
CA THR A 392 -23.09 -38.81 17.23
C THR A 392 -22.30 -39.12 18.50
N GLY A 393 -22.64 -38.42 19.59
CA GLY A 393 -21.93 -38.58 20.88
C GLY A 393 -20.54 -37.95 20.96
N VAL A 394 -20.05 -37.31 19.87
CA VAL A 394 -18.82 -36.58 19.87
C VAL A 394 -19.02 -35.25 20.61
N VAL A 395 -18.23 -35.04 21.67
CA VAL A 395 -18.26 -33.79 22.49
C VAL A 395 -17.08 -32.87 22.25
N ALA A 396 -16.03 -33.38 21.61
CA ALA A 396 -14.87 -32.56 21.24
C ALA A 396 -14.14 -33.16 20.06
N TYR A 397 -13.38 -32.34 19.35
CA TYR A 397 -12.45 -32.82 18.33
C TYR A 397 -11.18 -31.96 18.33
N GLU A 398 -10.10 -32.57 17.90
CA GLU A 398 -8.82 -31.92 17.69
C GLU A 398 -8.49 -31.88 16.19
N VAL A 399 -7.89 -30.79 15.74
CA VAL A 399 -7.49 -30.61 14.35
C VAL A 399 -5.99 -30.38 14.27
N GLN A 400 -5.33 -31.14 13.41
CA GLN A 400 -3.94 -30.95 13.04
C GLN A 400 -3.81 -31.06 11.53
N VAL A 401 -2.96 -30.25 10.91
CA VAL A 401 -2.59 -30.41 9.51
C VAL A 401 -1.25 -31.12 9.42
N VAL A 402 -1.19 -32.10 8.53
CA VAL A 402 0.02 -32.87 8.22
C VAL A 402 0.38 -32.71 6.74
N GLY A 403 1.66 -32.76 6.43
CA GLY A 403 2.18 -32.89 5.07
C GLY A 403 2.31 -34.38 4.72
N THR A 404 1.79 -34.77 3.57
CA THR A 404 1.75 -36.18 3.14
C THR A 404 2.23 -36.32 1.69
N ASP A 405 2.49 -37.55 1.28
CA ASP A 405 2.65 -37.87 -0.14
C ASP A 405 1.35 -37.52 -0.90
N PRO A 406 1.42 -36.74 -1.99
CA PRO A 406 0.25 -36.45 -2.81
C PRO A 406 -0.39 -37.67 -3.49
N LEU A 407 0.35 -38.76 -3.59
CA LEU A 407 -0.11 -40.04 -4.14
C LEU A 407 -0.63 -41.00 -3.07
N ASP A 408 -0.23 -40.79 -1.80
CA ASP A 408 -0.68 -41.59 -0.64
C ASP A 408 -0.84 -40.70 0.60
N TYR A 409 -2.04 -40.20 0.81
CA TYR A 409 -2.34 -39.31 1.97
C TYR A 409 -2.18 -40.00 3.33
N GLY A 410 -1.95 -41.28 3.37
CA GLY A 410 -1.64 -42.05 4.58
C GLY A 410 -0.16 -41.96 4.97
N ASP A 411 0.73 -41.64 4.03
CA ASP A 411 2.16 -41.49 4.29
C ASP A 411 2.48 -40.06 4.80
N VAL A 412 2.47 -39.93 6.12
CA VAL A 412 2.70 -38.63 6.80
C VAL A 412 4.19 -38.35 6.87
N TRP A 413 4.63 -37.26 6.22
CA TRP A 413 6.03 -36.84 6.21
C TRP A 413 6.36 -35.90 7.37
N PHE A 414 5.44 -35.00 7.73
CA PHE A 414 5.66 -34.01 8.81
C PHE A 414 4.33 -33.42 9.35
N ASN A 415 4.43 -32.81 10.52
CA ASN A 415 3.32 -32.05 11.09
C ASN A 415 3.40 -30.59 10.59
N ALA A 416 2.41 -30.16 9.82
CA ALA A 416 2.34 -28.81 9.26
C ALA A 416 1.72 -27.79 10.22
N SER A 417 1.03 -28.25 11.27
CA SER A 417 0.48 -27.39 12.32
C SER A 417 0.47 -28.07 13.68
N GLU A 418 0.37 -27.27 14.74
CA GLU A 418 0.01 -27.77 16.08
C GLU A 418 -1.46 -28.21 16.14
N TYR A 419 -1.85 -28.82 17.28
CA TYR A 419 -3.24 -29.19 17.53
C TYR A 419 -4.04 -28.00 18.04
N LEU A 420 -5.28 -27.86 17.50
CA LEU A 420 -6.34 -27.04 18.09
C LEU A 420 -7.50 -27.92 18.50
N ARG A 421 -8.04 -27.68 19.70
CA ARG A 421 -9.17 -28.45 20.24
C ARG A 421 -10.42 -27.62 20.28
N PHE A 422 -11.51 -28.22 19.79
CA PHE A 422 -12.84 -27.64 19.78
C PHE A 422 -13.79 -28.47 20.63
N GLU A 423 -14.48 -27.81 21.56
CA GLU A 423 -15.51 -28.47 22.37
C GLU A 423 -16.90 -28.17 21.82
N ILE A 424 -17.65 -29.21 21.55
CA ILE A 424 -19.00 -29.07 21.02
C ILE A 424 -19.96 -28.78 22.18
N CYS A 425 -20.61 -27.64 22.14
CA CYS A 425 -21.58 -27.19 23.13
C CYS A 425 -22.99 -27.28 22.53
N ASP A 426 -23.77 -28.27 22.91
CA ASP A 426 -25.15 -28.39 22.45
C ASP A 426 -26.12 -27.51 23.26
N ALA A 427 -25.85 -27.31 24.55
CA ALA A 427 -26.74 -26.57 25.46
C ALA A 427 -26.74 -25.04 25.25
N CYS A 428 -25.78 -24.48 24.53
CA CYS A 428 -25.59 -23.04 24.37
C CYS A 428 -26.13 -22.53 23.02
N CYS A 429 -26.69 -23.37 22.16
CA CYS A 429 -26.84 -23.04 20.75
C CYS A 429 -28.14 -22.37 20.34
N ASP A 430 -29.21 -22.46 21.14
CA ASP A 430 -30.56 -21.98 20.74
C ASP A 430 -30.61 -20.46 20.50
N ASP A 431 -29.80 -19.68 21.26
CA ASP A 431 -29.68 -18.19 21.12
C ASP A 431 -28.28 -17.75 20.71
N SER A 432 -27.48 -18.63 20.13
CA SER A 432 -26.07 -18.33 19.83
C SER A 432 -25.85 -18.08 18.35
N THR A 433 -24.84 -17.24 18.07
CA THR A 433 -24.37 -17.00 16.70
C THR A 433 -22.85 -16.90 16.68
N ASP A 434 -22.29 -16.99 15.47
CA ASP A 434 -20.87 -16.82 15.26
C ASP A 434 -20.55 -15.35 14.99
N LEU A 435 -19.60 -14.81 15.73
CA LEU A 435 -18.98 -13.53 15.49
C LEU A 435 -17.59 -13.75 14.89
N TYR A 436 -17.38 -13.25 13.70
CA TYR A 436 -16.12 -13.32 12.97
C TYR A 436 -15.38 -11.99 13.09
N PHE A 437 -14.06 -12.04 13.18
CA PHE A 437 -13.25 -10.85 13.19
C PHE A 437 -11.88 -11.08 12.58
N LEU A 438 -11.35 -10.03 11.95
CA LEU A 438 -9.99 -10.06 11.42
C LEU A 438 -9.00 -10.08 12.58
N SER A 439 -8.23 -11.16 12.66
CA SER A 439 -7.18 -11.37 13.65
C SER A 439 -5.92 -10.56 13.31
N PRO A 440 -5.08 -10.20 14.29
CA PRO A 440 -3.76 -9.61 14.02
C PRO A 440 -2.86 -10.46 13.11
N THR A 441 -3.08 -11.77 13.06
CA THR A 441 -2.37 -12.66 12.12
C THR A 441 -2.82 -12.54 10.67
N GLY A 442 -3.81 -11.68 10.40
CA GLY A 442 -4.40 -11.48 9.07
C GLY A 442 -5.47 -12.50 8.71
N SER A 443 -5.71 -13.52 9.51
CA SER A 443 -6.76 -14.51 9.34
C SER A 443 -8.10 -14.03 9.92
N ILE A 444 -9.14 -14.84 9.76
CA ILE A 444 -10.44 -14.59 10.38
C ILE A 444 -10.67 -15.59 11.51
N ASP A 445 -10.78 -15.06 12.71
CA ASP A 445 -11.13 -15.81 13.91
C ASP A 445 -12.65 -15.83 14.12
N THR A 446 -13.15 -16.90 14.77
CA THR A 446 -14.57 -17.12 15.06
C THR A 446 -14.76 -17.33 16.55
N ILE A 447 -15.63 -16.53 17.16
CA ILE A 447 -16.08 -16.71 18.53
C ILE A 447 -17.60 -16.89 18.57
N VAL A 448 -18.05 -17.91 19.30
CA VAL A 448 -19.49 -18.14 19.51
C VAL A 448 -19.97 -17.18 20.59
N VAL A 449 -21.01 -16.42 20.30
CA VAL A 449 -21.60 -15.44 21.21
C VAL A 449 -23.09 -15.71 21.34
N ARG A 450 -23.64 -15.47 22.54
CA ARG A 450 -25.08 -15.47 22.77
C ARG A 450 -25.67 -14.15 22.30
N VAL A 451 -26.81 -14.21 21.62
CA VAL A 451 -27.59 -13.02 21.23
C VAL A 451 -28.56 -12.68 22.35
N ASP A 452 -28.31 -11.58 23.04
CA ASP A 452 -29.15 -11.12 24.15
C ASP A 452 -30.35 -10.29 23.65
N SER A 453 -30.15 -9.47 22.62
CA SER A 453 -31.24 -8.73 21.95
C SER A 453 -30.89 -8.29 20.54
N LEU A 454 -31.93 -8.17 19.70
CA LEU A 454 -31.87 -7.56 18.38
C LEU A 454 -32.96 -6.49 18.28
N GLU A 455 -32.57 -5.23 18.22
CA GLU A 455 -33.47 -4.08 18.19
C GLU A 455 -33.36 -3.36 16.83
N THR A 456 -34.48 -3.08 16.19
CA THR A 456 -34.49 -2.25 14.96
C THR A 456 -34.60 -0.80 15.35
N LEU A 457 -33.58 -0.02 15.04
CA LEU A 457 -33.55 1.43 15.27
C LEU A 457 -33.74 2.17 13.95
N GLN A 458 -34.72 3.09 13.90
CA GLN A 458 -34.82 4.04 12.81
C GLN A 458 -34.05 5.30 13.22
N SER A 459 -32.96 5.60 12.56
CA SER A 459 -32.37 6.93 12.73
C SER A 459 -33.14 7.92 11.87
N GLY A 460 -33.41 9.11 12.43
CA GLY A 460 -33.98 10.23 11.66
C GLY A 460 -33.09 10.49 10.44
N GLY A 461 -33.73 10.59 9.28
CA GLY A 461 -32.99 10.80 8.04
C GLY A 461 -32.34 12.18 7.99
N GLU A 462 -31.34 12.29 7.14
CA GLU A 462 -30.74 13.59 6.83
C GLU A 462 -31.75 14.45 6.08
N GLU A 463 -32.21 15.51 6.72
CA GLU A 463 -33.12 16.50 6.09
C GLU A 463 -32.29 17.46 5.25
N ILE A 464 -32.44 17.39 3.92
CA ILE A 464 -31.88 18.40 3.03
C ILE A 464 -32.94 19.49 2.80
N ARG A 465 -32.56 20.74 3.06
CA ARG A 465 -33.34 21.89 2.58
C ARG A 465 -33.18 21.99 1.08
N VAL A 466 -34.24 21.68 0.35
CA VAL A 466 -34.24 21.89 -1.11
C VAL A 466 -34.37 23.39 -1.35
N ASN A 467 -33.34 24.00 -1.94
CA ASN A 467 -33.45 25.38 -2.44
C ASN A 467 -34.45 25.39 -3.60
N ILE A 468 -35.57 26.04 -3.40
CA ILE A 468 -36.56 26.24 -4.45
C ILE A 468 -35.97 27.21 -5.48
N PRO A 469 -35.86 26.83 -6.76
CA PRO A 469 -35.32 27.72 -7.80
C PRO A 469 -36.12 29.05 -7.84
N CYS A 470 -35.41 30.18 -7.94
CA CYS A 470 -36.02 31.46 -8.14
C CYS A 470 -36.76 31.46 -9.49
N GLY A 471 -38.07 31.68 -9.47
CA GLY A 471 -38.90 31.78 -10.69
C GLY A 471 -40.04 30.77 -10.83
N THR A 472 -40.15 29.81 -9.92
CA THR A 472 -41.29 28.88 -9.91
C THR A 472 -42.55 29.55 -9.35
N ASP A 473 -43.72 29.29 -10.00
CA ASP A 473 -45.02 29.79 -9.57
C ASP A 473 -45.38 29.31 -8.16
N ARG A 474 -46.26 30.07 -7.49
CA ARG A 474 -46.66 29.79 -6.11
C ARG A 474 -47.25 28.39 -5.87
N VAL A 475 -47.81 27.78 -6.91
CA VAL A 475 -48.40 26.44 -6.86
C VAL A 475 -47.30 25.36 -6.76
N ASP A 476 -46.20 25.54 -7.48
CA ASP A 476 -45.09 24.60 -7.45
C ASP A 476 -44.33 24.65 -6.13
N ARG A 477 -44.29 25.82 -5.47
CA ARG A 477 -43.66 25.95 -4.14
C ARG A 477 -44.36 25.15 -3.05
N ALA A 478 -45.67 24.96 -3.16
CA ALA A 478 -46.44 24.16 -2.22
C ALA A 478 -46.20 22.65 -2.37
N ALA A 479 -45.82 22.20 -3.57
CA ALA A 479 -45.48 20.81 -3.84
C ALA A 479 -44.05 20.43 -3.37
N TYR A 480 -43.14 21.39 -3.31
CA TYR A 480 -41.78 21.19 -2.79
C TYR A 480 -41.72 21.59 -1.32
N GLY A 481 -42.35 20.86 -0.44
CA GLY A 481 -42.31 21.16 1.01
C GLY A 481 -40.85 21.27 1.50
N GLY A 482 -40.38 22.47 1.76
CA GLY A 482 -39.03 22.94 2.09
C GLY A 482 -38.02 22.05 2.83
N ARG A 483 -38.36 20.81 3.10
CA ARG A 483 -37.50 19.77 3.69
C ARG A 483 -37.86 18.43 3.08
N THR A 484 -36.89 17.78 2.45
CA THR A 484 -37.06 16.43 1.93
C THR A 484 -36.17 15.49 2.74
N LEU A 485 -36.77 14.43 3.25
CA LEU A 485 -36.03 13.34 3.89
C LEU A 485 -35.31 12.54 2.82
N VAL A 486 -33.97 12.67 2.73
CA VAL A 486 -33.21 12.09 1.61
C VAL A 486 -32.84 10.64 1.85
N ALA A 487 -32.71 10.22 3.09
CA ALA A 487 -32.51 8.82 3.43
C ALA A 487 -32.96 8.54 4.87
N THR A 488 -33.71 7.48 5.05
CA THR A 488 -33.93 6.90 6.37
C THR A 488 -32.97 5.72 6.50
N ARG A 489 -32.00 5.83 7.40
CA ARG A 489 -31.13 4.70 7.69
C ARG A 489 -31.78 3.87 8.80
N VAL A 490 -32.10 2.62 8.48
CA VAL A 490 -32.55 1.64 9.45
C VAL A 490 -31.32 0.86 9.92
N TYR A 491 -31.04 0.88 11.21
CA TYR A 491 -29.97 0.08 11.81
C TYR A 491 -30.57 -1.01 12.67
N GLN A 492 -30.01 -2.19 12.59
CA GLN A 492 -30.29 -3.24 13.55
C GLN A 492 -29.21 -3.23 14.62
N LYS A 493 -29.57 -2.87 15.83
CA LYS A 493 -28.70 -2.94 17.00
C LYS A 493 -28.75 -4.33 17.59
N MET A 494 -27.59 -4.95 17.73
CA MET A 494 -27.44 -6.27 18.31
C MET A 494 -26.64 -6.18 19.60
N LYS A 495 -27.17 -6.79 20.66
CA LYS A 495 -26.44 -7.00 21.90
C LYS A 495 -26.14 -8.49 22.03
N MET A 496 -24.89 -8.78 22.33
CA MET A 496 -24.35 -10.12 22.42
C MET A 496 -23.50 -10.26 23.67
N SER A 497 -23.36 -11.48 24.16
CA SER A 497 -22.48 -11.76 25.30
C SER A 497 -21.78 -13.09 25.12
N VAL A 498 -20.59 -13.22 25.73
CA VAL A 498 -19.88 -14.47 25.85
C VAL A 498 -19.19 -14.57 27.19
N GLN A 499 -19.24 -15.73 27.81
CA GLN A 499 -18.50 -16.01 29.02
C GLN A 499 -17.20 -16.71 28.65
N ILE A 500 -16.08 -16.13 29.06
CA ILE A 500 -14.74 -16.64 28.80
C ILE A 500 -14.04 -17.06 30.08
N PRO A 501 -13.18 -18.07 30.03
CA PRO A 501 -12.29 -18.42 31.14
C PRO A 501 -11.35 -17.27 31.50
N ARG A 502 -10.90 -17.23 32.74
CA ARG A 502 -9.87 -16.29 33.19
C ARG A 502 -8.49 -16.84 32.83
N SER A 503 -8.04 -16.59 31.64
CA SER A 503 -6.68 -16.91 31.22
C SER A 503 -6.12 -15.79 30.34
N ALA A 504 -4.82 -15.66 30.29
CA ALA A 504 -4.14 -14.65 29.48
C ALA A 504 -4.48 -14.79 27.99
N ASP A 505 -4.58 -16.02 27.49
CA ASP A 505 -4.88 -16.28 26.07
C ASP A 505 -6.29 -15.79 25.68
N TRP A 506 -7.28 -16.02 26.54
CA TRP A 506 -8.64 -15.55 26.31
C TRP A 506 -8.75 -14.02 26.40
N GLU A 507 -8.05 -13.41 27.37
CA GLU A 507 -8.02 -11.96 27.50
C GLU A 507 -7.33 -11.30 26.30
N LEU A 508 -6.24 -11.89 25.80
CA LEU A 508 -5.55 -11.44 24.60
C LEU A 508 -6.46 -11.58 23.37
N TRP A 509 -7.14 -12.70 23.21
CA TRP A 509 -8.04 -12.91 22.09
C TRP A 509 -9.21 -11.92 22.05
N VAL A 510 -9.80 -11.60 23.20
CA VAL A 510 -10.82 -10.54 23.32
C VAL A 510 -10.23 -9.14 23.07
N LYS A 511 -8.98 -8.89 23.46
CA LYS A 511 -8.26 -7.65 23.09
C LYS A 511 -8.19 -7.52 21.57
N HIS A 512 -7.84 -8.60 20.86
CA HIS A 512 -7.80 -8.61 19.40
C HIS A 512 -9.17 -8.41 18.76
N LEU A 513 -10.22 -9.01 19.30
CA LEU A 513 -11.60 -8.72 18.89
C LEU A 513 -11.93 -7.23 19.03
N ARG A 514 -11.51 -6.57 20.12
CA ARG A 514 -11.72 -5.12 20.32
C ARG A 514 -10.95 -4.26 19.31
N GLN A 515 -9.75 -4.67 18.95
CA GLN A 515 -8.86 -3.94 18.05
C GLN A 515 -9.12 -4.24 16.58
N SER A 516 -9.85 -5.31 16.27
CA SER A 516 -10.10 -5.71 14.89
C SER A 516 -10.75 -4.61 14.07
N PRO A 517 -10.25 -4.30 12.87
CA PRO A 517 -10.84 -3.30 11.99
C PRO A 517 -12.09 -3.81 11.27
N GLN A 518 -12.28 -5.13 11.22
CA GLN A 518 -13.38 -5.75 10.49
C GLN A 518 -14.02 -6.86 11.32
N ARG A 519 -15.34 -6.81 11.41
CA ARG A 519 -16.13 -7.82 12.13
C ARG A 519 -17.40 -8.15 11.37
N TRP A 520 -17.82 -9.39 11.48
CA TRP A 520 -19.06 -9.90 10.87
C TRP A 520 -19.79 -10.78 11.85
N VAL A 521 -21.09 -10.87 11.72
CA VAL A 521 -21.93 -11.78 12.49
C VAL A 521 -22.72 -12.67 11.56
N ARG A 522 -22.86 -13.93 11.89
CA ARG A 522 -23.73 -14.84 11.18
C ARG A 522 -25.19 -14.48 11.44
N VAL A 523 -25.98 -14.39 10.39
CA VAL A 523 -27.42 -14.21 10.48
C VAL A 523 -28.10 -15.18 9.52
N THR A 524 -29.31 -15.60 9.87
CA THR A 524 -30.12 -16.40 8.96
C THR A 524 -30.78 -15.49 7.94
N ASP A 525 -30.66 -15.81 6.67
CA ASP A 525 -31.34 -15.08 5.60
C ASP A 525 -32.83 -15.48 5.46
N GLN A 526 -33.53 -14.85 4.54
CA GLN A 526 -34.96 -15.12 4.30
C GLN A 526 -35.21 -16.51 3.71
N SER A 527 -34.21 -17.15 3.13
CA SER A 527 -34.28 -18.52 2.59
C SER A 527 -34.00 -19.62 3.63
N GLY A 528 -33.60 -19.23 4.84
CA GLY A 528 -33.14 -20.14 5.89
C GLY A 528 -31.65 -20.50 5.80
N GLY A 529 -30.93 -19.91 4.84
CA GLY A 529 -29.48 -20.04 4.73
C GLY A 529 -28.74 -19.10 5.71
N TYR A 530 -27.42 -19.27 5.77
CA TYR A 530 -26.58 -18.41 6.61
C TYR A 530 -25.81 -17.41 5.77
N ILE A 531 -25.81 -16.16 6.21
CA ILE A 531 -25.01 -15.08 5.62
C ILE A 531 -24.22 -14.34 6.71
N ALA A 532 -23.09 -13.78 6.33
CA ALA A 532 -22.32 -12.90 7.21
C ALA A 532 -22.70 -11.45 6.95
N LYS A 533 -23.18 -10.76 7.97
CA LYS A 533 -23.40 -9.31 7.92
C LYS A 533 -22.29 -8.58 8.66
N LYS A 534 -21.77 -7.53 8.07
CA LYS A 534 -20.78 -6.67 8.73
C LYS A 534 -21.41 -6.00 9.93
N ILE A 535 -20.69 -5.99 11.07
CA ILE A 535 -21.13 -5.36 12.30
C ILE A 535 -20.15 -4.24 12.68
N ILE A 536 -20.67 -3.06 12.96
CA ILE A 536 -19.92 -1.92 13.46
C ILE A 536 -20.07 -1.90 14.97
N ILE A 537 -18.96 -1.92 15.68
CA ILE A 537 -18.91 -1.84 17.14
C ILE A 537 -18.22 -0.52 17.51
N ASP A 538 -18.94 0.36 18.19
CA ASP A 538 -18.40 1.65 18.61
C ASP A 538 -17.28 1.50 19.66
N ALA A 539 -16.50 2.54 19.85
CA ALA A 539 -15.55 2.63 20.93
C ALA A 539 -16.28 2.49 22.29
N GLY A 540 -15.95 1.47 23.05
CA GLY A 540 -16.67 1.12 24.29
C GLY A 540 -17.85 0.16 24.11
N GLY A 541 -18.19 -0.24 22.88
CA GLY A 541 -19.23 -1.25 22.62
C GLY A 541 -18.84 -2.67 23.05
N ILE A 542 -17.58 -2.92 23.41
CA ILE A 542 -17.12 -4.18 24.02
C ILE A 542 -16.68 -3.90 25.44
N THR A 543 -17.43 -4.40 26.41
CA THR A 543 -17.15 -4.28 27.84
C THR A 543 -16.90 -5.64 28.45
N SER A 544 -16.21 -5.66 29.58
CA SER A 544 -15.94 -6.89 30.30
C SER A 544 -16.23 -6.71 31.79
N ARG A 545 -16.91 -7.69 32.37
CA ARG A 545 -17.13 -7.73 33.82
C ARG A 545 -16.69 -9.07 34.39
N LYS A 546 -16.08 -9.06 35.56
CA LYS A 546 -15.73 -10.29 36.29
C LYS A 546 -16.99 -10.96 36.82
N SER A 547 -17.09 -12.27 36.63
CA SER A 547 -18.11 -13.14 37.20
C SER A 547 -17.45 -14.18 38.09
N GLY A 548 -18.19 -14.90 38.91
CA GLY A 548 -17.63 -15.96 39.78
C GLY A 548 -16.87 -17.03 39.00
N GLU A 549 -17.36 -17.40 37.84
CA GLU A 549 -16.85 -18.50 37.03
C GLU A 549 -15.96 -18.06 35.85
N GLY A 550 -15.80 -16.77 35.59
CA GLY A 550 -15.03 -16.28 34.45
C GLY A 550 -15.12 -14.78 34.25
N THR A 551 -15.00 -14.37 33.02
CA THR A 551 -15.22 -12.98 32.56
C THR A 551 -16.38 -12.97 31.56
N ILE A 552 -17.39 -12.16 31.78
CA ILE A 552 -18.47 -11.94 30.81
C ILE A 552 -18.04 -10.75 29.93
N VAL A 553 -18.00 -10.98 28.64
CA VAL A 553 -17.75 -9.96 27.63
C VAL A 553 -19.08 -9.63 26.98
N GLU A 554 -19.50 -8.37 27.11
CA GLU A 554 -20.74 -7.84 26.50
C GLU A 554 -20.35 -7.03 25.26
N ILE A 555 -21.05 -7.28 24.15
CA ILE A 555 -20.76 -6.72 22.83
C ILE A 555 -22.04 -6.04 22.34
N THR A 556 -21.94 -4.75 22.01
CA THR A 556 -23.01 -4.00 21.38
C THR A 556 -22.55 -3.47 20.03
N GLY A 557 -23.27 -3.78 18.98
CA GLY A 557 -22.91 -3.32 17.63
C GLY A 557 -24.15 -3.08 16.76
N TYR A 558 -23.91 -2.51 15.60
CA TYR A 558 -24.91 -2.19 14.60
C TYR A 558 -24.63 -2.97 13.32
N LEU A 559 -25.63 -3.73 12.85
CA LEU A 559 -25.54 -4.41 11.56
C LEU A 559 -25.57 -3.38 10.44
N GLN A 560 -24.61 -3.46 9.57
CA GLN A 560 -24.57 -2.67 8.36
C GLN A 560 -25.42 -3.37 7.30
N ASP A 561 -26.61 -2.85 7.01
CA ASP A 561 -27.32 -3.23 5.80
C ASP A 561 -26.55 -2.66 4.61
N VAL A 562 -26.00 -3.52 3.79
CA VAL A 562 -25.53 -3.14 2.46
C VAL A 562 -26.78 -2.73 1.70
N PRO A 563 -26.91 -1.49 1.20
CA PRO A 563 -28.02 -1.14 0.32
C PRO A 563 -27.95 -2.12 -0.85
N THR A 564 -28.94 -3.00 -0.96
CA THR A 564 -29.05 -3.82 -2.14
C THR A 564 -29.23 -2.89 -3.32
N GLN A 565 -28.49 -3.10 -4.38
CA GLN A 565 -28.54 -2.31 -5.61
C GLN A 565 -29.97 -2.21 -6.18
N GLU A 566 -30.85 -3.14 -5.80
CA GLU A 566 -32.29 -3.16 -6.11
C GLU A 566 -33.10 -1.97 -5.55
N ALA A 567 -32.62 -1.29 -4.52
CA ALA A 567 -33.32 -0.11 -4.00
C ALA A 567 -33.16 1.12 -4.91
N ASN A 568 -32.17 1.14 -5.79
CA ASN A 568 -31.92 2.24 -6.71
C ASN A 568 -32.64 2.08 -8.06
N ASP A 569 -33.00 0.86 -8.48
CA ASP A 569 -33.67 0.63 -9.76
C ASP A 569 -35.19 0.86 -9.75
N LYS A 570 -35.80 1.05 -8.59
CA LYS A 570 -37.24 1.34 -8.47
C LYS A 570 -37.59 2.82 -8.35
N ARG A 571 -36.63 3.72 -8.61
CA ARG A 571 -36.83 5.18 -8.57
C ARG A 571 -36.42 5.89 -9.87
N LEU A 572 -36.70 5.27 -10.99
CA LEU A 572 -36.77 5.96 -12.29
C LEU A 572 -38.19 5.88 -12.82
#